data_a1f02c39c00e468eb791f099265f98e3
#
_entry.id   a1f02c39c00e468eb791f099265f98e3
#
_cell.length_a   1.000
_cell.length_b   1.000
_cell.length_c   1.000
_cell.angle_alpha   90.00
_cell.angle_beta   90.00
_cell.angle_gamma   90.00
#
_symmetry.space_group_name_H-M   'P 1'
#
loop_
_entity.id
_entity.type
_entity.pdbx_description
1 polymer ?
#
loop_
_entity_poly.entity_id
_entity_poly.type
_entity_poly.pdbx_seq_one_letter_code
_entity_poly.pdbx_strand_id
1 'polypeptide(L)'
;QALYNYQKAKSNYDSSKASLAKAERNLSYATITSPIDGVVISRDVEAGQTVASGFETPTLFTIAADLTKMQVVADVDEADIGGIEEGQRASFTVDAYPNDTFEGVVTQIRLGDASSTSSTSSSTSTVVTYEVVISAHNPDLKLKPRLTANITIYILDKKDVLSVPNKALRFTPEEPLIGKNDIVKDCESEHKVWTREGTTFTAHPVEIGITNGISTEIISGVAEGTRVVTEATIGGMPGESMEAPTGQEGGERSPFMPGPPGSKKKK
;
A
#
# COMPACT_ATOMS: atom_id res chain seq x y z
N GLN A 1 -25.60 63.94 48.93
CA GLN A 1 -26.62 63.78 47.88
C GLN A 1 -25.95 63.69 46.49
N ALA A 2 -25.06 64.58 46.07
CA ALA A 2 -24.41 64.59 44.78
C ALA A 2 -23.53 63.36 44.54
N LEU A 3 -22.75 62.96 45.51
CA LEU A 3 -21.91 61.77 45.45
C LEU A 3 -22.72 60.47 45.26
N TYR A 4 -23.82 60.34 45.96
CA TYR A 4 -24.77 59.25 45.85
C TYR A 4 -25.39 59.18 44.45
N ASN A 5 -25.83 60.30 43.91
CA ASN A 5 -26.41 60.39 42.57
C ASN A 5 -25.39 60.05 41.51
N TYR A 6 -24.13 60.48 41.67
CA TYR A 6 -23.02 60.10 40.77
C TYR A 6 -22.76 58.60 40.82
N GLN A 7 -22.66 58.01 42.02
CA GLN A 7 -22.46 56.59 42.17
C GLN A 7 -23.60 55.78 41.55
N LYS A 8 -24.84 56.18 41.76
CA LYS A 8 -25.99 55.52 41.13
C LYS A 8 -25.97 55.63 39.61
N ALA A 9 -25.66 56.84 39.09
CA ALA A 9 -25.55 57.04 37.64
C ALA A 9 -24.42 56.17 37.03
N LYS A 10 -23.25 56.08 37.71
CA LYS A 10 -22.15 55.24 37.32
C LYS A 10 -22.51 53.75 37.31
N SER A 11 -23.18 53.25 38.35
CA SER A 11 -23.68 51.89 38.42
C SER A 11 -24.66 51.55 37.29
N ASN A 12 -25.55 52.45 36.97
CA ASN A 12 -26.49 52.29 35.86
C ASN A 12 -25.79 52.27 34.52
N TYR A 13 -24.76 53.11 34.31
CA TYR A 13 -23.94 53.14 33.13
C TYR A 13 -23.17 51.80 32.97
N ASP A 14 -22.54 51.33 34.05
CA ASP A 14 -21.78 50.07 34.04
C ASP A 14 -22.71 48.85 33.75
N SER A 15 -23.94 48.88 34.34
CA SER A 15 -24.95 47.85 34.05
C SER A 15 -25.41 47.88 32.58
N SER A 16 -25.66 49.07 32.04
CA SER A 16 -26.05 49.22 30.63
C SER A 16 -24.93 48.78 29.67
N LYS A 17 -23.70 49.14 30.01
CA LYS A 17 -22.51 48.71 29.26
C LYS A 17 -22.33 47.19 29.27
N ALA A 18 -22.53 46.53 30.41
CA ALA A 18 -22.50 45.07 30.51
C ALA A 18 -23.61 44.40 29.68
N SER A 19 -24.82 45.02 29.69
CA SER A 19 -25.95 44.56 28.89
C SER A 19 -25.68 44.68 27.38
N LEU A 20 -25.08 45.79 26.94
CA LEU A 20 -24.66 46.00 25.56
C LEU A 20 -23.62 44.96 25.16
N ALA A 21 -22.57 44.78 25.95
CA ALA A 21 -21.52 43.79 25.68
C ALA A 21 -22.06 42.33 25.60
N LYS A 22 -23.12 42.02 26.37
CA LYS A 22 -23.81 40.73 26.28
C LYS A 22 -24.58 40.61 24.97
N ALA A 23 -25.29 41.67 24.56
CA ALA A 23 -26.03 41.68 23.31
C ALA A 23 -25.13 41.58 22.09
N GLU A 24 -24.00 42.32 22.09
CA GLU A 24 -22.97 42.23 21.04
C GLU A 24 -22.36 40.81 20.93
N ARG A 25 -22.09 40.20 22.08
CA ARG A 25 -21.60 38.80 22.11
C ARG A 25 -22.62 37.81 21.55
N ASN A 26 -23.89 37.99 21.91
CA ASN A 26 -24.96 37.17 21.36
C ASN A 26 -25.11 37.35 19.84
N LEU A 27 -24.94 38.58 19.35
CA LEU A 27 -24.94 38.87 17.92
C LEU A 27 -23.73 38.22 17.21
N SER A 28 -22.56 38.25 17.84
CA SER A 28 -21.36 37.61 17.25
C SER A 28 -21.51 36.11 17.07
N TYR A 29 -22.30 35.43 17.89
CA TYR A 29 -22.59 33.99 17.73
C TYR A 29 -23.51 33.68 16.54
N ALA A 30 -24.18 34.70 15.97
CA ALA A 30 -24.95 34.49 14.73
C ALA A 30 -24.06 34.32 13.48
N THR A 31 -22.79 34.71 13.59
CA THR A 31 -21.81 34.55 12.52
C THR A 31 -20.75 33.52 12.95
N ILE A 32 -20.74 32.38 12.30
CA ILE A 32 -19.76 31.31 12.56
C ILE A 32 -18.60 31.48 11.58
N THR A 33 -17.42 31.73 12.11
CA THR A 33 -16.19 31.91 11.33
C THR A 33 -15.24 30.75 11.58
N SER A 34 -14.44 30.40 10.55
CA SER A 34 -13.37 29.40 10.71
C SER A 34 -12.27 29.94 11.62
N PRO A 35 -11.79 29.13 12.60
CA PRO A 35 -10.65 29.53 13.44
C PRO A 35 -9.29 29.38 12.72
N ILE A 36 -9.27 28.74 11.54
CA ILE A 36 -8.07 28.50 10.75
C ILE A 36 -8.32 28.89 9.29
N ASP A 37 -7.26 29.33 8.63
CA ASP A 37 -7.25 29.49 7.18
C ASP A 37 -7.06 28.11 6.53
N GLY A 38 -7.75 27.86 5.41
CA GLY A 38 -7.66 26.56 4.75
C GLY A 38 -8.69 26.33 3.66
N VAL A 39 -8.75 25.10 3.18
CA VAL A 39 -9.68 24.66 2.13
C VAL A 39 -10.80 23.83 2.74
N VAL A 40 -12.03 24.12 2.36
CA VAL A 40 -13.20 23.34 2.79
C VAL A 40 -13.19 21.98 2.09
N ILE A 41 -13.11 20.91 2.87
CA ILE A 41 -13.15 19.51 2.38
C ILE A 41 -14.60 19.05 2.23
N SER A 42 -15.42 19.26 3.28
CA SER A 42 -16.83 18.89 3.26
C SER A 42 -17.70 19.97 3.88
N ARG A 43 -18.93 20.05 3.40
CA ARG A 43 -20.01 20.85 3.94
C ARG A 43 -21.15 19.88 4.28
N ASP A 44 -21.41 19.75 5.58
CA ASP A 44 -22.38 18.76 6.09
C ASP A 44 -23.75 19.39 6.44
N VAL A 45 -23.93 20.67 6.09
CA VAL A 45 -25.18 21.42 6.33
C VAL A 45 -25.66 22.13 5.06
N GLU A 46 -26.97 22.31 4.95
CA GLU A 46 -27.60 23.01 3.84
C GLU A 46 -28.25 24.35 4.31
N ALA A 47 -28.41 25.28 3.34
CA ALA A 47 -29.08 26.52 3.62
C ALA A 47 -30.54 26.26 4.00
N GLY A 48 -30.98 26.84 5.12
CA GLY A 48 -32.32 26.65 5.69
C GLY A 48 -32.44 25.45 6.64
N GLN A 49 -31.38 24.67 6.83
CA GLN A 49 -31.35 23.58 7.80
C GLN A 49 -31.23 24.17 9.22
N THR A 50 -32.07 23.68 10.14
CA THR A 50 -31.97 24.02 11.55
C THR A 50 -30.84 23.25 12.20
N VAL A 51 -29.86 23.94 12.75
CA VAL A 51 -28.78 23.34 13.53
C VAL A 51 -29.15 23.43 15.01
N ALA A 52 -29.55 22.30 15.58
CA ALA A 52 -29.84 22.22 17.00
C ALA A 52 -28.60 21.69 17.73
N SER A 53 -28.04 22.52 18.63
CA SER A 53 -27.04 22.08 19.59
C SER A 53 -27.77 21.42 20.77
N GLY A 54 -28.07 20.11 20.61
CA GLY A 54 -28.60 19.29 21.69
C GLY A 54 -27.48 18.74 22.56
N PHE A 55 -27.42 17.42 22.73
CA PHE A 55 -26.40 16.73 23.49
C PHE A 55 -25.11 16.47 22.67
N GLU A 56 -25.18 16.63 21.35
CA GLU A 56 -24.03 16.43 20.43
C GLU A 56 -23.78 17.70 19.61
N THR A 57 -22.52 18.01 19.38
CA THR A 57 -22.11 19.14 18.54
C THR A 57 -22.08 18.70 17.09
N PRO A 58 -23.00 19.15 16.22
CA PRO A 58 -22.98 18.75 14.82
C PRO A 58 -21.80 19.36 14.08
N THR A 59 -21.18 18.58 13.19
CA THR A 59 -20.15 19.06 12.27
C THR A 59 -20.82 19.85 11.15
N LEU A 60 -20.41 21.10 10.95
CA LEU A 60 -20.93 21.97 9.90
C LEU A 60 -20.05 21.93 8.64
N PHE A 61 -18.75 22.10 8.83
CA PHE A 61 -17.73 22.10 7.78
C PHE A 61 -16.49 21.40 8.28
N THR A 62 -15.84 20.67 7.37
CA THR A 62 -14.50 20.14 7.61
C THR A 62 -13.51 20.95 6.78
N ILE A 63 -12.51 21.54 7.45
CA ILE A 63 -11.53 22.43 6.82
C ILE A 63 -10.14 21.85 7.05
N ALA A 64 -9.36 21.72 5.97
CA ALA A 64 -7.95 21.40 6.05
C ALA A 64 -7.10 22.66 5.94
N ALA A 65 -6.14 22.82 6.83
CA ALA A 65 -5.21 23.95 6.81
C ALA A 65 -4.25 23.86 5.62
N ASP A 66 -3.75 22.66 5.32
CA ASP A 66 -2.78 22.44 4.26
C ASP A 66 -2.98 21.06 3.62
N LEU A 67 -3.22 21.04 2.32
CA LEU A 67 -3.37 19.80 1.54
C LEU A 67 -2.03 19.29 0.96
N THR A 68 -0.94 20.03 1.13
CA THR A 68 0.39 19.59 0.68
C THR A 68 1.00 18.55 1.63
N LYS A 69 0.55 18.54 2.89
CA LYS A 69 0.97 17.62 3.94
C LYS A 69 -0.17 16.69 4.28
N MET A 70 -0.12 15.51 3.69
CA MET A 70 -1.13 14.47 3.90
C MET A 70 -0.59 13.38 4.83
N GLN A 71 -1.49 12.61 5.38
CA GLN A 71 -1.18 11.40 6.13
C GLN A 71 -1.98 10.25 5.54
N VAL A 72 -1.35 9.11 5.44
CA VAL A 72 -2.00 7.85 5.11
C VAL A 72 -2.02 7.00 6.37
N VAL A 73 -3.19 6.51 6.73
CA VAL A 73 -3.37 5.62 7.87
C VAL A 73 -3.51 4.21 7.33
N ALA A 74 -2.63 3.32 7.74
CA ALA A 74 -2.65 1.91 7.38
C ALA A 74 -3.11 1.09 8.57
N ASP A 75 -4.07 0.21 8.35
CA ASP A 75 -4.46 -0.80 9.33
C ASP A 75 -3.59 -2.04 9.12
N VAL A 76 -2.75 -2.34 10.10
CA VAL A 76 -1.79 -3.45 10.08
C VAL A 76 -2.18 -4.49 11.11
N ASP A 77 -2.15 -5.76 10.71
CA ASP A 77 -2.42 -6.88 11.60
C ASP A 77 -1.34 -7.05 12.68
N GLU A 78 -1.72 -7.61 13.83
CA GLU A 78 -0.81 -7.91 14.93
C GLU A 78 0.38 -8.79 14.51
N ALA A 79 0.19 -9.66 13.53
CA ALA A 79 1.25 -10.53 13.03
C ALA A 79 2.38 -9.76 12.32
N ASP A 80 2.06 -8.64 11.68
CA ASP A 80 2.99 -7.87 10.84
C ASP A 80 3.57 -6.65 11.55
N ILE A 81 2.94 -6.19 12.64
CA ILE A 81 3.36 -4.97 13.35
C ILE A 81 4.74 -5.09 14.01
N GLY A 82 5.15 -6.34 14.38
CA GLY A 82 6.39 -6.59 15.12
C GLY A 82 7.68 -6.17 14.39
N GLY A 83 7.61 -5.99 13.06
CA GLY A 83 8.75 -5.54 12.25
C GLY A 83 8.71 -4.07 11.86
N ILE A 84 7.65 -3.34 12.22
CA ILE A 84 7.45 -1.95 11.80
C ILE A 84 7.96 -1.02 12.89
N GLU A 85 8.80 -0.06 12.50
CA GLU A 85 9.36 0.96 13.38
C GLU A 85 9.14 2.36 12.80
N GLU A 86 9.10 3.36 13.68
CA GLU A 86 9.05 4.76 13.25
C GLU A 86 10.30 5.14 12.45
N GLY A 87 10.12 5.88 11.37
CA GLY A 87 11.19 6.27 10.47
C GLY A 87 11.42 5.35 9.28
N GLN A 88 10.76 4.20 9.21
CA GLN A 88 10.85 3.31 8.06
C GLN A 88 10.23 3.94 6.82
N ARG A 89 10.81 3.64 5.66
CA ARG A 89 10.29 4.06 4.35
C ARG A 89 9.05 3.27 4.00
N ALA A 90 8.07 3.98 3.45
CA ALA A 90 6.89 3.36 2.86
C ALA A 90 6.67 3.90 1.45
N SER A 91 6.17 3.08 0.57
CA SER A 91 5.64 3.49 -0.73
C SER A 91 4.17 3.11 -0.82
N PHE A 92 3.40 3.92 -1.52
CA PHE A 92 1.99 3.62 -1.72
C PHE A 92 1.51 4.07 -3.10
N THR A 93 0.52 3.38 -3.58
CA THR A 93 -0.21 3.73 -4.79
C THR A 93 -1.67 3.97 -4.43
N VAL A 94 -2.33 4.88 -5.12
CA VAL A 94 -3.75 5.15 -4.95
C VAL A 94 -4.53 4.68 -6.17
N ASP A 95 -5.72 4.18 -5.98
CA ASP A 95 -6.54 3.63 -7.08
C ASP A 95 -6.86 4.67 -8.16
N ALA A 96 -6.88 5.96 -7.78
CA ALA A 96 -7.07 7.07 -8.72
C ALA A 96 -5.87 7.28 -9.65
N TYR A 97 -4.66 6.87 -9.24
CA TYR A 97 -3.40 7.02 -9.99
C TYR A 97 -2.54 5.75 -9.86
N PRO A 98 -2.92 4.65 -10.55
CA PRO A 98 -2.27 3.35 -10.37
C PRO A 98 -0.83 3.30 -10.89
N ASN A 99 -0.45 4.24 -11.77
CA ASN A 99 0.90 4.31 -12.33
C ASN A 99 1.84 5.24 -11.54
N ASP A 100 1.30 6.02 -10.61
CA ASP A 100 2.08 6.95 -9.78
C ASP A 100 2.36 6.28 -8.44
N THR A 101 3.63 6.14 -8.09
CA THR A 101 4.06 5.67 -6.78
C THR A 101 4.43 6.86 -5.91
N PHE A 102 3.82 6.96 -4.76
CA PHE A 102 4.10 7.99 -3.78
C PHE A 102 4.99 7.43 -2.68
N GLU A 103 5.89 8.24 -2.18
CA GLU A 103 6.77 7.87 -1.08
C GLU A 103 6.34 8.55 0.21
N GLY A 104 6.52 7.84 1.32
CA GLY A 104 6.22 8.31 2.65
C GLY A 104 7.15 7.72 3.69
N VAL A 105 7.03 8.20 4.91
CA VAL A 105 7.80 7.70 6.05
C VAL A 105 6.82 7.42 7.19
N VAL A 106 7.02 6.29 7.88
CA VAL A 106 6.27 5.95 9.08
C VAL A 106 6.57 6.99 10.15
N THR A 107 5.55 7.71 10.56
CA THR A 107 5.68 8.81 11.52
C THR A 107 5.29 8.38 12.93
N GLN A 108 4.27 7.53 13.04
CA GLN A 108 3.74 7.10 14.31
C GLN A 108 3.04 5.76 14.18
N ILE A 109 3.21 4.91 15.18
CA ILE A 109 2.45 3.68 15.34
C ILE A 109 1.49 3.92 16.50
N ARG A 110 0.19 3.87 16.23
CA ARG A 110 -0.84 3.96 17.25
C ARG A 110 -1.21 2.56 17.68
N LEU A 111 -1.11 2.31 18.95
CA LEU A 111 -1.71 1.12 19.57
C LEU A 111 -3.22 1.33 19.45
N GLY A 112 -3.83 0.70 18.47
CA GLY A 112 -5.23 0.92 18.16
C GLY A 112 -6.09 0.52 19.34
N ASP A 113 -7.04 1.38 19.66
CA ASP A 113 -8.22 0.90 20.36
C ASP A 113 -8.88 -0.11 19.43
N ALA A 114 -9.03 -1.34 19.91
CA ALA A 114 -9.73 -2.44 19.25
C ALA A 114 -11.23 -2.14 19.05
N SER A 115 -11.59 -0.89 18.85
CA SER A 115 -12.95 -0.39 18.74
C SER A 115 -13.21 0.33 17.42
N SER A 116 -12.74 -0.21 16.29
CA SER A 116 -13.49 0.01 15.07
C SER A 116 -14.72 -0.89 15.09
N THR A 117 -15.63 -0.57 16.01
CA THR A 117 -16.96 -1.11 16.03
C THR A 117 -17.69 -0.60 14.81
N SER A 118 -17.47 -1.19 13.67
CA SER A 118 -18.49 -1.20 12.63
C SER A 118 -19.63 -2.09 13.14
N SER A 119 -20.52 -1.46 13.90
CA SER A 119 -21.78 -2.04 14.33
C SER A 119 -22.66 -2.30 13.12
N THR A 120 -22.38 -3.38 12.41
CA THR A 120 -23.39 -3.99 11.53
C THR A 120 -23.09 -5.48 11.42
N SER A 121 -23.96 -6.27 12.09
CA SER A 121 -24.18 -7.71 11.97
C SER A 121 -23.08 -8.69 12.44
N SER A 122 -23.29 -9.22 13.64
CA SER A 122 -23.20 -10.64 14.05
C SER A 122 -22.17 -11.54 13.37
N SER A 123 -20.88 -11.25 13.54
CA SER A 123 -19.83 -12.26 13.58
C SER A 123 -18.63 -11.66 14.32
N THR A 124 -18.42 -12.13 15.54
CA THR A 124 -17.35 -11.75 16.45
C THR A 124 -16.03 -12.37 15.98
N SER A 125 -15.41 -11.75 14.99
CA SER A 125 -13.99 -11.91 14.75
C SER A 125 -13.34 -10.56 15.11
N THR A 126 -12.88 -10.43 16.34
CA THR A 126 -12.07 -9.28 16.77
C THR A 126 -10.65 -9.50 16.20
N VAL A 127 -10.44 -9.02 14.99
CA VAL A 127 -9.08 -8.89 14.48
C VAL A 127 -8.50 -7.64 15.13
N VAL A 128 -7.40 -7.80 15.86
CA VAL A 128 -6.66 -6.68 16.43
C VAL A 128 -5.82 -6.08 15.33
N THR A 129 -6.09 -4.83 14.99
CA THR A 129 -5.32 -4.06 14.02
C THR A 129 -4.65 -2.87 14.69
N TYR A 130 -3.49 -2.48 14.19
CA TYR A 130 -2.72 -1.32 14.64
C TYR A 130 -2.73 -0.26 13.55
N GLU A 131 -2.98 0.98 13.94
CA GLU A 131 -2.94 2.10 12.99
C GLU A 131 -1.50 2.61 12.83
N VAL A 132 -0.94 2.45 11.64
CA VAL A 132 0.36 3.03 11.27
C VAL A 132 0.13 4.30 10.46
N VAL A 133 0.61 5.42 10.98
CA VAL A 133 0.50 6.73 10.33
C VAL A 133 1.74 6.99 9.50
N ILE A 134 1.54 7.20 8.21
CA ILE A 134 2.60 7.45 7.23
C ILE A 134 2.45 8.87 6.72
N SER A 135 3.53 9.65 6.79
CA SER A 135 3.56 10.99 6.18
C SER A 135 3.60 10.90 4.66
N ALA A 136 2.75 11.64 3.99
CA ALA A 136 2.70 11.69 2.53
C ALA A 136 2.85 13.13 2.04
N HIS A 137 3.87 13.37 1.24
CA HIS A 137 4.10 14.67 0.64
C HIS A 137 3.27 14.82 -0.64
N ASN A 138 2.49 15.90 -0.76
CA ASN A 138 1.56 16.11 -1.86
C ASN A 138 1.74 17.49 -2.52
N PRO A 139 2.89 17.77 -3.15
CA PRO A 139 3.17 19.08 -3.74
C PRO A 139 2.25 19.40 -4.91
N ASP A 140 1.87 18.40 -5.67
CA ASP A 140 1.04 18.54 -6.87
C ASP A 140 -0.47 18.51 -6.58
N LEU A 141 -0.88 18.40 -5.32
CA LEU A 141 -2.27 18.28 -4.88
C LEU A 141 -3.06 17.14 -5.58
N LYS A 142 -2.34 16.10 -6.04
CA LYS A 142 -2.93 14.91 -6.66
C LYS A 142 -3.66 14.06 -5.64
N LEU A 143 -3.10 13.94 -4.43
CA LEU A 143 -3.72 13.22 -3.34
C LEU A 143 -4.88 14.03 -2.77
N LYS A 144 -6.03 13.40 -2.67
CA LYS A 144 -7.23 13.97 -2.06
C LYS A 144 -7.56 13.22 -0.78
N PRO A 145 -8.19 13.88 0.19
CA PRO A 145 -8.68 13.20 1.39
C PRO A 145 -9.65 12.06 1.04
N ARG A 146 -9.58 10.97 1.83
CA ARG A 146 -10.43 9.77 1.70
C ARG A 146 -10.16 8.90 0.47
N LEU A 147 -9.00 9.02 -0.17
CA LEU A 147 -8.58 8.04 -1.16
C LEU A 147 -8.09 6.77 -0.48
N THR A 148 -8.42 5.62 -1.07
CA THR A 148 -7.86 4.34 -0.67
C THR A 148 -6.47 4.18 -1.28
N ALA A 149 -5.52 3.70 -0.48
CA ALA A 149 -4.15 3.49 -0.89
C ALA A 149 -3.71 2.06 -0.61
N ASN A 150 -2.94 1.49 -1.54
CA ASN A 150 -2.22 0.24 -1.34
C ASN A 150 -0.80 0.57 -0.89
N ILE A 151 -0.45 0.15 0.32
CA ILE A 151 0.77 0.56 1.01
C ILE A 151 1.75 -0.60 1.10
N THR A 152 3.02 -0.31 0.85
CA THR A 152 4.15 -1.22 1.07
C THR A 152 5.12 -0.55 2.03
N ILE A 153 5.29 -1.12 3.22
CA ILE A 153 6.24 -0.65 4.23
C ILE A 153 7.51 -1.49 4.11
N TYR A 154 8.66 -0.83 4.01
CA TYR A 154 9.96 -1.48 3.92
C TYR A 154 10.54 -1.68 5.31
N ILE A 155 10.41 -2.89 5.85
CA ILE A 155 10.93 -3.25 7.17
C ILE A 155 12.46 -3.21 7.16
N LEU A 156 13.06 -3.62 6.05
CA LEU A 156 14.51 -3.63 5.89
C LEU A 156 14.88 -3.21 4.47
N ASP A 157 15.62 -2.13 4.34
CA ASP A 157 16.13 -1.60 3.07
C ASP A 157 17.67 -1.64 3.12
N LYS A 158 18.26 -2.69 2.56
CA LYS A 158 19.71 -2.81 2.38
C LYS A 158 20.07 -2.42 0.95
N LYS A 159 20.93 -1.42 0.82
CA LYS A 159 21.47 -0.96 -0.47
C LYS A 159 22.84 -1.60 -0.71
N ASP A 160 23.20 -1.71 -2.00
CA ASP A 160 24.52 -2.18 -2.44
C ASP A 160 24.89 -3.59 -1.92
N VAL A 161 23.90 -4.51 -1.91
CA VAL A 161 24.12 -5.91 -1.54
C VAL A 161 24.22 -6.80 -2.78
N LEU A 162 25.14 -7.76 -2.72
CA LEU A 162 25.24 -8.80 -3.75
C LEU A 162 24.03 -9.72 -3.62
N SER A 163 23.25 -9.88 -4.67
CA SER A 163 22.06 -10.71 -4.65
C SER A 163 21.99 -11.66 -5.84
N VAL A 164 21.40 -12.82 -5.63
CA VAL A 164 21.10 -13.78 -6.69
C VAL A 164 19.61 -14.12 -6.70
N PRO A 165 19.02 -14.37 -7.86
CA PRO A 165 17.65 -14.88 -7.94
C PRO A 165 17.49 -16.18 -7.17
N ASN A 166 16.40 -16.36 -6.44
CA ASN A 166 16.14 -17.59 -5.66
C ASN A 166 16.12 -18.85 -6.52
N LYS A 167 15.84 -18.71 -7.82
CA LYS A 167 15.94 -19.81 -8.79
C LYS A 167 17.36 -20.36 -8.88
N ALA A 168 18.40 -19.52 -8.77
CA ALA A 168 19.80 -19.95 -8.86
C ALA A 168 20.22 -20.78 -7.64
N LEU A 169 19.67 -20.52 -6.46
CA LEU A 169 19.93 -21.29 -5.24
C LEU A 169 19.24 -22.66 -5.24
N ARG A 170 18.13 -22.78 -5.98
CA ARG A 170 17.35 -24.02 -6.10
C ARG A 170 17.76 -24.87 -7.28
N PHE A 171 18.58 -24.31 -8.19
CA PHE A 171 19.03 -25.04 -9.36
C PHE A 171 20.02 -26.11 -8.96
N THR A 172 19.78 -27.34 -9.44
CA THR A 172 20.71 -28.48 -9.36
C THR A 172 20.80 -29.08 -10.75
N PRO A 173 22.02 -29.29 -11.31
CA PRO A 173 22.16 -29.99 -12.58
C PRO A 173 21.79 -31.45 -12.40
N GLU A 174 20.71 -31.90 -13.06
CA GLU A 174 20.24 -33.28 -13.07
C GLU A 174 20.68 -33.98 -14.38
N GLU A 175 20.77 -35.30 -14.37
CA GLU A 175 21.25 -36.08 -15.53
C GLU A 175 20.64 -35.76 -16.89
N PRO A 176 19.33 -35.43 -17.03
CA PRO A 176 18.81 -35.09 -18.36
C PRO A 176 19.29 -33.71 -18.86
N LEU A 177 19.80 -32.84 -17.98
CA LEU A 177 20.32 -31.50 -18.32
C LEU A 177 21.84 -31.52 -18.59
N ILE A 178 22.52 -32.59 -18.19
CA ILE A 178 23.95 -32.77 -18.33
C ILE A 178 24.20 -33.49 -19.66
N GLY A 179 24.87 -32.80 -20.60
CA GLY A 179 25.29 -33.44 -21.84
C GLY A 179 26.32 -34.57 -21.58
N LYS A 180 26.47 -35.53 -22.52
CA LYS A 180 27.43 -36.65 -22.39
C LYS A 180 28.87 -36.22 -22.11
N ASN A 181 29.24 -34.98 -22.39
CA ASN A 181 30.59 -34.41 -22.23
C ASN A 181 30.66 -33.33 -21.15
N ASP A 182 29.57 -33.10 -20.39
CA ASP A 182 29.55 -32.07 -19.34
C ASP A 182 30.16 -32.63 -18.06
N ILE A 183 30.98 -31.85 -17.41
CA ILE A 183 31.65 -32.18 -16.15
C ILE A 183 30.95 -31.40 -15.02
N VAL A 184 30.49 -32.09 -14.01
CA VAL A 184 29.89 -31.51 -12.84
C VAL A 184 30.88 -31.54 -11.68
N LYS A 185 31.30 -30.40 -11.19
CA LYS A 185 32.08 -30.22 -9.97
C LYS A 185 31.17 -29.73 -8.85
N ASP A 186 30.70 -30.65 -8.02
CA ASP A 186 29.87 -30.34 -6.87
C ASP A 186 30.72 -30.02 -5.63
N CYS A 187 30.13 -29.30 -4.68
CA CYS A 187 30.67 -29.01 -3.37
C CYS A 187 29.68 -29.46 -2.26
N GLU A 188 30.22 -29.95 -1.14
CA GLU A 188 29.43 -30.32 0.04
C GLU A 188 29.04 -29.06 0.80
N SER A 189 28.00 -28.35 0.34
CA SER A 189 27.45 -27.17 1.01
C SER A 189 25.93 -27.19 0.91
N GLU A 190 25.27 -26.76 1.98
CA GLU A 190 23.81 -26.65 2.03
C GLU A 190 23.28 -25.62 1.05
N HIS A 191 23.98 -24.48 0.95
CA HIS A 191 23.66 -23.42 0.01
C HIS A 191 24.78 -23.27 -1.01
N LYS A 192 24.42 -23.41 -2.30
CA LYS A 192 25.35 -23.32 -3.40
C LYS A 192 24.71 -22.69 -4.62
N VAL A 193 25.52 -22.00 -5.41
CA VAL A 193 25.11 -21.50 -6.72
C VAL A 193 25.98 -22.14 -7.80
N TRP A 194 25.38 -22.36 -8.95
CA TRP A 194 26.05 -23.04 -10.07
C TRP A 194 26.48 -22.02 -11.12
N THR A 195 27.73 -22.13 -11.54
CA THR A 195 28.26 -21.42 -12.71
C THR A 195 28.48 -22.41 -13.81
N ARG A 196 28.34 -21.98 -15.06
CA ARG A 196 28.63 -22.77 -16.23
C ARG A 196 29.69 -22.09 -17.09
N GLU A 197 30.82 -22.79 -17.30
CA GLU A 197 31.88 -22.40 -18.20
C GLU A 197 32.02 -23.48 -19.30
N GLY A 198 31.48 -23.18 -20.48
CA GLY A 198 31.45 -24.15 -21.58
C GLY A 198 30.64 -25.41 -21.22
N THR A 199 31.33 -26.51 -21.03
CA THR A 199 30.78 -27.84 -20.67
C THR A 199 30.97 -28.17 -19.18
N THR A 200 31.47 -27.24 -18.35
CA THR A 200 31.74 -27.53 -16.95
C THR A 200 30.75 -26.75 -16.06
N PHE A 201 30.02 -27.47 -15.23
CA PHE A 201 29.22 -26.91 -14.15
C PHE A 201 30.06 -26.93 -12.87
N THR A 202 30.22 -25.79 -12.23
CA THR A 202 30.94 -25.66 -10.95
C THR A 202 30.01 -25.12 -9.89
N ALA A 203 29.91 -25.87 -8.79
CA ALA A 203 29.19 -25.40 -7.61
C ALA A 203 30.10 -24.48 -6.77
N HIS A 204 29.59 -23.34 -6.38
CA HIS A 204 30.25 -22.43 -5.44
C HIS A 204 29.46 -22.42 -4.14
N PRO A 205 30.10 -22.75 -3.00
CA PRO A 205 29.46 -22.65 -1.71
C PRO A 205 29.21 -21.17 -1.43
N VAL A 206 28.00 -20.83 -0.97
CA VAL A 206 27.60 -19.46 -0.67
C VAL A 206 27.01 -19.36 0.71
N GLU A 207 27.29 -18.26 1.38
CA GLU A 207 26.62 -17.88 2.61
C GLU A 207 25.50 -16.91 2.26
N ILE A 208 24.27 -17.30 2.59
CA ILE A 208 23.07 -16.54 2.27
C ILE A 208 22.69 -15.61 3.40
N GLY A 209 22.19 -14.44 3.06
CA GLY A 209 21.60 -13.47 3.98
C GLY A 209 20.07 -13.44 3.88
N ILE A 210 19.54 -12.26 3.78
CA ILE A 210 18.11 -12.00 3.76
C ILE A 210 17.53 -12.22 2.35
N THR A 211 16.31 -12.71 2.30
CA THR A 211 15.57 -12.91 1.04
C THR A 211 14.34 -12.01 0.97
N ASN A 212 14.06 -11.49 -0.22
CA ASN A 212 12.81 -10.78 -0.51
C ASN A 212 11.77 -11.66 -1.25
N GLY A 213 11.97 -13.00 -1.27
CA GLY A 213 11.10 -13.93 -1.98
C GLY A 213 11.46 -14.13 -3.47
N ILE A 214 12.08 -13.16 -4.13
CA ILE A 214 12.54 -13.23 -5.53
C ILE A 214 14.05 -13.42 -5.60
N SER A 215 14.79 -12.67 -4.80
CA SER A 215 16.25 -12.68 -4.72
C SER A 215 16.70 -12.87 -3.27
N THR A 216 17.87 -13.49 -3.09
CA THR A 216 18.51 -13.66 -1.79
C THR A 216 19.87 -12.98 -1.80
N GLU A 217 20.17 -12.29 -0.70
CA GLU A 217 21.46 -11.68 -0.43
C GLU A 217 22.54 -12.76 -0.33
N ILE A 218 23.70 -12.54 -0.92
CA ILE A 218 24.89 -13.35 -0.76
C ILE A 218 25.91 -12.57 0.05
N ILE A 219 26.26 -13.10 1.22
CA ILE A 219 27.24 -12.50 2.12
C ILE A 219 28.66 -12.84 1.66
N SER A 220 28.87 -14.08 1.25
CA SER A 220 30.18 -14.56 0.79
C SER A 220 30.05 -15.73 -0.20
N GLY A 221 31.09 -16.01 -0.97
CA GLY A 221 31.21 -17.19 -1.83
C GLY A 221 31.25 -16.88 -3.33
N VAL A 222 30.70 -15.76 -3.81
CA VAL A 222 30.69 -15.40 -5.24
C VAL A 222 31.03 -13.93 -5.41
N ALA A 223 31.80 -13.58 -6.43
CA ALA A 223 32.15 -12.21 -6.75
C ALA A 223 31.06 -11.52 -7.60
N GLU A 224 30.99 -10.21 -7.50
CA GLU A 224 30.11 -9.38 -8.34
C GLU A 224 30.41 -9.62 -9.83
N GLY A 225 29.35 -9.71 -10.64
CA GLY A 225 29.47 -9.95 -12.08
C GLY A 225 29.61 -11.42 -12.49
N THR A 226 29.65 -12.36 -11.53
CA THR A 226 29.67 -13.79 -11.83
C THR A 226 28.35 -14.23 -12.45
N ARG A 227 28.40 -14.96 -13.57
CA ARG A 227 27.19 -15.49 -14.22
C ARG A 227 26.77 -16.80 -13.55
N VAL A 228 25.63 -16.76 -12.89
CA VAL A 228 25.04 -17.92 -12.24
C VAL A 228 23.95 -18.54 -13.10
N VAL A 229 23.80 -19.86 -13.02
CA VAL A 229 22.75 -20.62 -13.73
C VAL A 229 21.45 -20.50 -12.91
N THR A 230 20.42 -19.97 -13.54
CA THR A 230 19.09 -19.84 -12.92
C THR A 230 18.12 -20.91 -13.36
N GLU A 231 18.28 -21.39 -14.61
CA GLU A 231 17.40 -22.35 -15.24
C GLU A 231 18.14 -23.02 -16.42
N ALA A 232 17.95 -24.29 -16.63
CA ALA A 232 18.43 -24.97 -17.80
C ALA A 232 17.23 -25.67 -18.47
N THR A 233 17.03 -25.38 -19.75
CA THR A 233 16.04 -26.07 -20.57
C THR A 233 16.78 -27.05 -21.49
N ILE A 234 16.28 -28.25 -21.61
CA ILE A 234 16.75 -29.19 -22.64
C ILE A 234 16.35 -28.55 -23.97
N GLY A 235 17.34 -28.11 -24.73
CA GLY A 235 17.11 -27.59 -26.08
C GLY A 235 16.42 -28.69 -26.89
N GLY A 236 15.17 -28.43 -27.26
CA GLY A 236 14.44 -29.31 -28.13
C GLY A 236 15.28 -29.58 -29.40
N MET A 237 15.34 -30.81 -29.85
CA MET A 237 15.93 -31.20 -31.14
C MET A 237 15.45 -30.23 -32.22
N PRO A 238 16.34 -29.71 -33.07
CA PRO A 238 15.92 -28.87 -34.18
C PRO A 238 15.07 -29.69 -35.14
N GLY A 239 13.80 -29.39 -35.20
CA GLY A 239 12.97 -29.59 -36.35
C GLY A 239 12.65 -31.04 -36.71
N GLU A 240 11.63 -31.56 -36.11
CA GLU A 240 10.70 -32.36 -36.90
C GLU A 240 9.42 -31.53 -37.03
N SER A 241 9.32 -30.84 -38.15
CA SER A 241 8.08 -30.26 -38.63
C SER A 241 7.08 -31.40 -38.72
N MET A 242 6.17 -31.51 -37.76
CA MET A 242 4.97 -32.34 -37.94
C MET A 242 4.19 -31.75 -39.10
N GLU A 243 4.48 -32.30 -40.27
CA GLU A 243 3.62 -32.28 -41.43
C GLU A 243 2.27 -32.87 -41.02
N ALA A 244 1.23 -32.06 -41.02
CA ALA A 244 -0.13 -32.50 -40.73
C ALA A 244 -0.50 -33.63 -41.73
N PRO A 245 -0.97 -34.80 -41.29
CA PRO A 245 -1.45 -35.81 -42.19
C PRO A 245 -2.74 -35.30 -42.86
N THR A 246 -2.63 -35.08 -44.15
CA THR A 246 -3.77 -34.89 -45.05
C THR A 246 -4.52 -36.21 -45.14
N GLY A 247 -5.78 -36.20 -44.70
CA GLY A 247 -6.82 -37.04 -45.25
C GLY A 247 -6.93 -38.46 -44.72
N GLN A 248 -7.90 -38.70 -43.88
CA GLN A 248 -8.85 -39.82 -44.13
C GLN A 248 -10.14 -39.60 -43.34
N GLU A 249 -11.23 -39.64 -44.05
CA GLU A 249 -12.61 -39.60 -43.57
C GLU A 249 -12.91 -40.80 -42.66
N GLY A 250 -13.75 -40.52 -41.65
CA GLY A 250 -14.54 -41.56 -40.98
C GLY A 250 -14.12 -41.84 -39.53
N GLY A 251 -14.76 -41.22 -38.58
CA GLY A 251 -14.63 -41.57 -37.15
C GLY A 251 -15.51 -40.69 -36.26
N GLU A 252 -16.51 -41.29 -35.76
CA GLU A 252 -17.55 -40.90 -34.81
C GLU A 252 -17.31 -39.63 -33.94
N ARG A 253 -18.28 -38.72 -34.01
CA ARG A 253 -18.29 -37.48 -33.22
C ARG A 253 -18.63 -37.80 -31.76
N SER A 254 -17.78 -37.38 -30.88
CA SER A 254 -18.03 -37.37 -29.44
C SER A 254 -19.23 -36.43 -29.08
N PRO A 255 -20.17 -36.83 -28.19
CA PRO A 255 -21.40 -36.09 -27.92
C PRO A 255 -21.21 -34.78 -27.09
N PHE A 256 -20.00 -34.40 -26.72
CA PHE A 256 -19.75 -33.30 -25.77
C PHE A 256 -18.97 -32.09 -26.35
N MET A 257 -18.88 -31.92 -27.67
CA MET A 257 -18.26 -30.71 -28.25
C MET A 257 -19.33 -29.75 -28.79
N PRO A 258 -19.40 -28.49 -28.30
CA PRO A 258 -20.28 -27.49 -28.91
C PRO A 258 -19.74 -27.03 -30.27
N GLY A 259 -20.60 -27.06 -31.29
CA GLY A 259 -20.26 -26.68 -32.66
C GLY A 259 -20.07 -25.19 -32.87
N PRO A 260 -19.33 -24.77 -33.90
CA PRO A 260 -19.13 -23.36 -34.23
C PRO A 260 -20.41 -22.66 -34.67
N PRO A 261 -20.60 -21.35 -34.41
CA PRO A 261 -21.79 -20.61 -34.77
C PRO A 261 -21.89 -20.45 -36.30
N GLY A 262 -23.05 -20.85 -36.84
CA GLY A 262 -23.34 -20.84 -38.25
C GLY A 262 -23.38 -19.48 -38.89
N SER A 263 -22.72 -19.32 -40.00
CA SER A 263 -22.75 -18.16 -40.88
C SER A 263 -24.14 -18.05 -41.57
N LYS A 264 -24.88 -16.95 -41.33
CA LYS A 264 -26.10 -16.63 -42.02
C LYS A 264 -25.77 -16.17 -43.46
N LYS A 265 -26.18 -16.95 -44.45
CA LYS A 265 -26.28 -16.52 -45.86
C LYS A 265 -27.36 -15.48 -46.01
N LYS A 266 -26.99 -14.30 -46.54
CA LYS A 266 -27.94 -13.32 -47.09
C LYS A 266 -28.52 -13.84 -48.39
N LYS A 267 -29.81 -13.76 -48.48
CA LYS A 267 -30.56 -13.64 -49.74
C LYS A 267 -30.86 -12.17 -49.95
#